data_38d4a8b1fbb6c6dde87fab843c7fb3c2
#
_entry.id   38d4a8b1fbb6c6dde87fab843c7fb3c2
#
_cell.length_a   1.000
_cell.length_b   1.000
_cell.length_c   1.000
_cell.angle_alpha   90.00
_cell.angle_beta   90.00
_cell.angle_gamma   90.00
#
_symmetry.space_group_name_H-M   'P 1'
#
loop_
_entity.id
_entity.type
_entity.pdbx_description
1 polymer ?
#
loop_
_entity_poly.entity_id
_entity_poly.type
_entity_poly.pdbx_seq_one_letter_code
_entity_poly.pdbx_strand_id
1 'polypeptide(L)'
;MVYMTTSLPMALMYGIRNFEYTYGYTKSGQIYYEEYFPDALQLLYGGKPAYLYECAPQVTETTRIPNEVVSPLPVKIVRGSFIPDVMQALLEQERLGTLEIRRYAQLPQPTRKWIFQAELEEIQKQDLIRTQGPMAEYMKLHYPKSWAAACAKSNAPEE
;
A
#
# COMPACT_ATOMS: atom_id res chain seq x y z
N MET A 1 23.12 -1.07 4.53
CA MET A 1 22.48 -1.97 3.54
C MET A 1 21.54 -1.12 2.69
N VAL A 2 21.59 -1.24 1.37
CA VAL A 2 20.75 -0.48 0.43
C VAL A 2 19.79 -1.45 -0.22
N TYR A 3 18.49 -1.21 -0.07
CA TYR A 3 17.42 -1.98 -0.70
C TYR A 3 17.10 -1.39 -2.07
N MET A 4 16.96 -2.25 -3.06
CA MET A 4 16.70 -1.89 -4.45
C MET A 4 15.72 -2.89 -5.06
N THR A 5 15.16 -2.56 -6.21
CA THR A 5 14.29 -3.48 -6.94
C THR A 5 14.55 -3.39 -8.44
N THR A 6 14.29 -4.49 -9.14
CA THR A 6 14.29 -4.57 -10.61
C THR A 6 12.90 -4.27 -11.20
N SER A 7 11.89 -4.06 -10.34
CA SER A 7 10.50 -3.77 -10.72
C SER A 7 10.17 -2.30 -10.51
N LEU A 8 9.86 -1.58 -11.59
CA LEU A 8 9.45 -0.17 -11.51
C LEU A 8 8.17 0.03 -10.68
N PRO A 9 7.08 -0.78 -10.80
CA PRO A 9 5.94 -0.66 -9.89
C PRO A 9 6.33 -0.76 -8.42
N MET A 10 7.21 -1.69 -8.08
CA MET A 10 7.69 -1.85 -6.71
C MET A 10 8.53 -0.65 -6.24
N ALA A 11 9.36 -0.07 -7.10
CA ALA A 11 10.12 1.14 -6.78
C ALA A 11 9.19 2.34 -6.50
N LEU A 12 8.13 2.50 -7.30
CA LEU A 12 7.12 3.55 -7.11
C LEU A 12 6.35 3.39 -5.79
N MET A 13 6.08 2.16 -5.36
CA MET A 13 5.43 1.84 -4.09
C MET A 13 6.20 2.44 -2.89
N TYR A 14 7.52 2.36 -2.91
CA TYR A 14 8.35 2.87 -1.81
C TYR A 14 8.43 4.41 -1.72
N GLY A 15 7.85 5.14 -2.66
CA GLY A 15 7.75 6.60 -2.60
C GLY A 15 6.89 7.12 -1.45
N ILE A 16 6.08 6.27 -0.82
CA ILE A 16 5.19 6.62 0.30
C ILE A 16 5.28 5.55 1.39
N ARG A 17 5.19 5.97 2.65
CA ARG A 17 5.36 5.09 3.82
C ARG A 17 4.07 4.49 4.38
N ASN A 18 2.90 5.01 4.02
CA ASN A 18 1.61 4.53 4.51
C ASN A 18 0.98 3.61 3.48
N PHE A 19 0.59 2.41 3.90
CA PHE A 19 0.02 1.40 3.02
C PHE A 19 -1.45 1.17 3.38
N GLU A 20 -2.35 1.68 2.54
CA GLU A 20 -3.79 1.40 2.59
C GLU A 20 -4.18 0.45 1.45
N TYR A 21 -3.31 -0.51 1.21
CA TYR A 21 -3.47 -1.56 0.21
C TYR A 21 -2.54 -2.73 0.52
N THR A 22 -2.90 -3.90 0.01
CA THR A 22 -2.00 -5.06 -0.03
C THR A 22 -1.30 -5.11 -1.38
N TYR A 23 -0.07 -5.57 -1.41
CA TYR A 23 0.59 -5.96 -2.65
C TYR A 23 0.96 -7.44 -2.62
N GLY A 24 1.06 -8.02 -3.80
CA GLY A 24 1.46 -9.40 -3.97
C GLY A 24 1.83 -9.69 -5.42
N TYR A 25 1.98 -10.97 -5.73
CA TYR A 25 2.35 -11.42 -7.06
C TYR A 25 1.33 -12.45 -7.56
N THR A 26 0.92 -12.30 -8.82
CA THR A 26 0.12 -13.30 -9.52
C THR A 26 0.93 -14.58 -9.75
N LYS A 27 0.27 -15.66 -10.17
CA LYS A 27 0.96 -16.90 -10.56
C LYS A 27 1.95 -16.71 -11.71
N SER A 28 1.74 -15.70 -12.56
CA SER A 28 2.64 -15.32 -13.65
C SER A 28 3.79 -14.41 -13.22
N GLY A 29 3.86 -14.02 -11.95
CA GLY A 29 4.91 -13.14 -11.41
C GLY A 29 4.65 -11.64 -11.60
N GLN A 30 3.49 -11.26 -12.11
CA GLN A 30 3.08 -9.84 -12.18
C GLN A 30 2.74 -9.32 -10.78
N ILE A 31 3.25 -8.15 -10.42
CA ILE A 31 2.87 -7.49 -9.17
C ILE A 31 1.43 -6.96 -9.25
N TYR A 32 0.69 -7.08 -8.15
CA TYR A 32 -0.62 -6.46 -8.00
C TYR A 32 -0.73 -5.64 -6.71
N TYR A 33 -1.62 -4.63 -6.73
CA TYR A 33 -2.05 -3.87 -5.56
C TYR A 33 -3.56 -4.03 -5.38
N GLU A 34 -4.01 -4.31 -4.14
CA GLU A 34 -5.41 -4.40 -3.76
C GLU A 34 -5.76 -3.26 -2.82
N GLU A 35 -6.67 -2.37 -3.22
CA GLU A 35 -7.10 -1.23 -2.42
C GLU A 35 -7.93 -1.66 -1.20
N TYR A 36 -7.71 -1.05 -0.04
CA TYR A 36 -8.48 -1.33 1.17
C TYR A 36 -9.81 -0.57 1.24
N PHE A 37 -9.92 0.53 0.52
CA PHE A 37 -11.16 1.30 0.34
C PHE A 37 -11.16 1.94 -1.06
N PRO A 38 -12.32 2.46 -1.55
CA PRO A 38 -12.39 3.11 -2.87
C PRO A 38 -11.36 4.23 -3.01
N ASP A 39 -10.62 4.21 -4.14
CA ASP A 39 -9.62 5.21 -4.50
C ASP A 39 -8.45 5.37 -3.50
N ALA A 40 -8.13 4.31 -2.72
CA ALA A 40 -7.04 4.35 -1.75
C ALA A 40 -5.69 4.72 -2.39
N LEU A 41 -5.36 4.15 -3.55
CA LEU A 41 -4.12 4.49 -4.27
C LEU A 41 -4.11 5.93 -4.76
N GLN A 42 -5.26 6.45 -5.23
CA GLN A 42 -5.37 7.86 -5.63
C GLN A 42 -5.15 8.80 -4.43
N LEU A 43 -5.69 8.46 -3.26
CA LEU A 43 -5.46 9.23 -2.03
C LEU A 43 -3.98 9.24 -1.64
N LEU A 44 -3.32 8.07 -1.75
CA LEU A 44 -1.93 7.92 -1.32
C LEU A 44 -0.94 8.55 -2.29
N TYR A 45 -1.14 8.40 -3.59
CA TYR A 45 -0.14 8.68 -4.63
C TYR A 45 -0.52 9.84 -5.55
N GLY A 46 -1.79 10.24 -5.62
CA GLY A 46 -2.27 11.29 -6.52
C GLY A 46 -1.65 12.64 -6.24
N GLY A 47 -1.08 13.27 -7.28
CA GLY A 47 -0.41 14.56 -7.20
C GLY A 47 0.87 14.57 -6.36
N LYS A 48 1.39 13.43 -5.94
CA LYS A 48 2.61 13.34 -5.13
C LYS A 48 3.82 13.07 -6.00
N PRO A 49 4.85 13.93 -5.94
CA PRO A 49 6.08 13.72 -6.67
C PRO A 49 7.03 12.76 -5.96
N ALA A 50 7.91 12.13 -6.73
CA ALA A 50 9.01 11.32 -6.23
C ALA A 50 10.24 11.42 -7.12
N TYR A 51 11.39 10.96 -6.61
CA TYR A 51 12.59 10.74 -7.42
C TYR A 51 12.85 9.24 -7.52
N LEU A 52 13.07 8.77 -8.73
CA LEU A 52 13.50 7.42 -9.03
C LEU A 52 15.00 7.44 -9.33
N TYR A 53 15.75 6.60 -8.64
CA TYR A 53 17.20 6.47 -8.86
C TYR A 53 17.52 5.12 -9.48
N GLU A 54 18.22 5.15 -10.61
CA GLU A 54 18.86 3.98 -11.18
C GLU A 54 20.24 3.82 -10.56
N CYS A 55 20.52 2.63 -10.04
CA CYS A 55 21.74 2.33 -9.32
C CYS A 55 22.56 1.25 -10.02
N ALA A 56 23.89 1.35 -9.92
CA ALA A 56 24.84 0.34 -10.35
C ALA A 56 25.55 -0.27 -9.12
N PRO A 57 24.99 -1.30 -8.50
CA PRO A 57 25.61 -1.98 -7.38
C PRO A 57 26.80 -2.82 -7.85
N GLN A 58 27.87 -2.89 -7.02
CA GLN A 58 29.00 -3.79 -7.26
C GLN A 58 28.71 -5.22 -6.76
N VAL A 59 27.96 -5.31 -5.66
CA VAL A 59 27.56 -6.58 -5.04
C VAL A 59 26.07 -6.51 -4.72
N THR A 60 25.36 -7.58 -5.06
CA THR A 60 23.93 -7.72 -4.70
C THR A 60 23.66 -9.10 -4.12
N GLU A 61 22.73 -9.13 -3.18
CA GLU A 61 22.13 -10.34 -2.62
C GLU A 61 20.62 -10.31 -2.87
N THR A 62 20.03 -11.45 -3.15
CA THR A 62 18.59 -11.59 -3.29
C THR A 62 17.93 -11.69 -1.92
N THR A 63 16.73 -11.15 -1.79
CA THR A 63 15.89 -11.31 -0.60
C THR A 63 14.82 -12.37 -0.81
N ARG A 64 13.93 -12.54 0.17
CA ARG A 64 12.75 -13.40 0.02
C ARG A 64 11.62 -12.73 -0.78
N ILE A 65 11.74 -11.43 -1.02
CA ILE A 65 10.75 -10.65 -1.76
C ILE A 65 11.11 -10.70 -3.25
N PRO A 66 10.23 -11.16 -4.14
CA PRO A 66 10.49 -11.16 -5.57
C PRO A 66 10.88 -9.77 -6.08
N ASN A 67 11.85 -9.72 -6.98
CA ASN A 67 12.40 -8.48 -7.59
C ASN A 67 13.08 -7.52 -6.59
N GLU A 68 13.23 -7.86 -5.31
CA GLU A 68 14.01 -7.10 -4.36
C GLU A 68 15.44 -7.65 -4.30
N VAL A 69 16.39 -6.74 -4.29
CA VAL A 69 17.81 -7.02 -4.09
C VAL A 69 18.38 -6.05 -3.05
N VAL A 70 19.40 -6.47 -2.32
CA VAL A 70 20.09 -5.64 -1.36
C VAL A 70 21.58 -5.57 -1.69
N SER A 71 22.19 -4.43 -1.38
CA SER A 71 23.65 -4.28 -1.39
C SER A 71 24.13 -4.01 0.03
N PRO A 72 25.12 -4.77 0.54
CA PRO A 72 25.77 -4.47 1.81
C PRO A 72 26.71 -3.25 1.70
N LEU A 73 27.05 -2.85 0.48
CA LEU A 73 27.94 -1.73 0.16
C LEU A 73 27.14 -0.52 -0.35
N PRO A 74 27.71 0.68 -0.27
CA PRO A 74 27.17 1.85 -0.95
C PRO A 74 26.99 1.59 -2.45
N VAL A 75 25.93 2.12 -3.03
CA VAL A 75 25.62 1.97 -4.45
C VAL A 75 25.83 3.28 -5.19
N LYS A 76 26.36 3.18 -6.42
CA LYS A 76 26.52 4.34 -7.29
C LYS A 76 25.18 4.63 -7.97
N ILE A 77 24.68 5.86 -7.82
CA ILE A 77 23.55 6.37 -8.61
C ILE A 77 24.09 6.70 -10.00
N VAL A 78 23.49 6.13 -11.04
CA VAL A 78 23.86 6.38 -12.45
C VAL A 78 22.89 7.34 -13.12
N ARG A 79 21.63 7.37 -12.69
CA ARG A 79 20.62 8.30 -13.19
C ARG A 79 19.57 8.59 -12.11
N GLY A 80 19.10 9.83 -12.06
CA GLY A 80 17.91 10.24 -11.30
C GLY A 80 16.83 10.74 -12.25
N SER A 81 15.59 10.34 -12.03
CA SER A 81 14.43 10.77 -12.78
C SER A 81 13.38 11.36 -11.84
N PHE A 82 12.85 12.53 -12.17
CA PHE A 82 11.75 13.13 -11.43
C PHE A 82 10.41 12.58 -11.92
N ILE A 83 9.61 12.10 -11.00
CA ILE A 83 8.24 11.61 -11.23
C ILE A 83 7.29 12.67 -10.66
N PRO A 84 6.60 13.46 -11.48
CA PRO A 84 5.75 14.56 -10.99
C PRO A 84 4.48 14.07 -10.27
N ASP A 85 3.97 12.90 -10.64
CA ASP A 85 2.79 12.28 -10.05
C ASP A 85 2.97 10.75 -10.06
N VAL A 86 3.13 10.18 -8.87
CA VAL A 86 3.35 8.73 -8.71
C VAL A 86 2.13 7.94 -9.13
N MET A 87 0.90 8.45 -8.90
CA MET A 87 -0.31 7.74 -9.33
C MET A 87 -0.39 7.61 -10.85
N GLN A 88 -0.05 8.67 -11.60
CA GLN A 88 0.01 8.61 -13.05
C GLN A 88 1.06 7.62 -13.54
N ALA A 89 2.21 7.55 -12.88
CA ALA A 89 3.23 6.56 -13.20
C ALA A 89 2.76 5.11 -12.92
N LEU A 90 1.99 4.88 -11.84
CA LEU A 90 1.39 3.57 -11.53
C LEU A 90 0.33 3.18 -12.58
N LEU A 91 -0.53 4.12 -12.99
CA LEU A 91 -1.53 3.89 -14.05
C LEU A 91 -0.87 3.54 -15.39
N GLU A 92 0.27 4.16 -15.69
CA GLU A 92 1.03 3.80 -16.88
C GLU A 92 1.61 2.37 -16.79
N GLN A 93 2.07 1.94 -15.60
CA GLN A 93 2.52 0.56 -15.40
C GLN A 93 1.35 -0.44 -15.52
N GLU A 94 0.16 -0.08 -15.07
CA GLU A 94 -1.05 -0.88 -15.29
C GLU A 94 -1.38 -0.98 -16.79
N ARG A 95 -1.34 0.13 -17.52
CA ARG A 95 -1.55 0.15 -19.00
C ARG A 95 -0.54 -0.71 -19.75
N LEU A 96 0.71 -0.73 -19.29
CA LEU A 96 1.78 -1.56 -19.85
C LEU A 96 1.70 -3.05 -19.46
N GLY A 97 0.80 -3.40 -18.54
CA GLY A 97 0.64 -4.78 -18.07
C GLY A 97 1.73 -5.25 -17.10
N THR A 98 2.53 -4.35 -16.52
CA THR A 98 3.56 -4.67 -15.52
C THR A 98 3.04 -4.58 -14.09
N LEU A 99 1.87 -3.96 -13.89
CA LEU A 99 1.14 -3.84 -12.64
C LEU A 99 -0.33 -4.20 -12.87
N GLU A 100 -0.94 -4.93 -11.92
CA GLU A 100 -2.39 -5.11 -11.82
C GLU A 100 -2.91 -4.28 -10.64
N ILE A 101 -3.84 -3.35 -10.87
CA ILE A 101 -4.51 -2.63 -9.78
C ILE A 101 -5.90 -3.25 -9.57
N ARG A 102 -6.10 -3.86 -8.41
CA ARG A 102 -7.37 -4.44 -7.97
C ARG A 102 -8.12 -3.40 -7.16
N ARG A 103 -9.07 -2.71 -7.82
CA ARG A 103 -9.90 -1.67 -7.21
C ARG A 103 -10.78 -2.29 -6.13
N TYR A 104 -10.99 -1.58 -5.02
CA TYR A 104 -11.81 -2.07 -3.90
C TYR A 104 -13.17 -2.62 -4.34
N ALA A 105 -13.86 -1.95 -5.27
CA ALA A 105 -15.16 -2.38 -5.79
C ALA A 105 -15.11 -3.74 -6.51
N GLN A 106 -13.96 -4.12 -7.04
CA GLN A 106 -13.74 -5.36 -7.80
C GLN A 106 -13.24 -6.52 -6.92
N LEU A 107 -12.89 -6.24 -5.66
CA LEU A 107 -12.34 -7.27 -4.76
C LEU A 107 -13.38 -8.35 -4.45
N PRO A 108 -12.95 -9.63 -4.35
CA PRO A 108 -13.80 -10.72 -3.89
C PRO A 108 -14.37 -10.44 -2.51
N GLN A 109 -15.58 -10.97 -2.25
CA GLN A 109 -16.23 -10.82 -0.94
C GLN A 109 -15.34 -11.30 0.24
N PRO A 110 -14.61 -12.42 0.16
CA PRO A 110 -13.71 -12.82 1.25
C PRO A 110 -12.64 -11.78 1.57
N THR A 111 -12.03 -11.17 0.56
CA THR A 111 -11.01 -10.11 0.76
C THR A 111 -11.63 -8.88 1.44
N ARG A 112 -12.79 -8.42 0.95
CA ARG A 112 -13.50 -7.28 1.60
C ARG A 112 -13.93 -7.58 3.03
N LYS A 113 -14.32 -8.83 3.33
CA LYS A 113 -14.63 -9.28 4.69
C LYS A 113 -13.39 -9.26 5.59
N TRP A 114 -12.26 -9.69 5.05
CA TRP A 114 -10.99 -9.65 5.77
C TRP A 114 -10.58 -8.20 6.09
N ILE A 115 -10.63 -7.29 5.11
CA ILE A 115 -10.37 -5.86 5.33
C ILE A 115 -11.29 -5.31 6.43
N PHE A 116 -12.61 -5.54 6.32
CA PHE A 116 -13.58 -5.12 7.32
C PHE A 116 -13.20 -5.59 8.73
N GLN A 117 -12.81 -6.85 8.88
CA GLN A 117 -12.47 -7.42 10.17
C GLN A 117 -11.15 -6.86 10.71
N ALA A 118 -10.15 -6.71 9.87
CA ALA A 118 -8.85 -6.13 10.24
C ALA A 118 -9.01 -4.70 10.76
N GLU A 119 -9.80 -3.88 10.05
CA GLU A 119 -10.04 -2.49 10.45
C GLU A 119 -10.92 -2.37 11.71
N LEU A 120 -11.88 -3.29 11.89
CA LEU A 120 -12.65 -3.38 13.12
C LEU A 120 -11.75 -3.68 14.34
N GLU A 121 -10.85 -4.63 14.18
CA GLU A 121 -9.88 -4.99 15.23
C GLU A 121 -8.93 -3.83 15.54
N GLU A 122 -8.47 -3.09 14.53
CA GLU A 122 -7.59 -1.93 14.72
C GLU A 122 -8.30 -0.79 15.46
N ILE A 123 -9.57 -0.49 15.12
CA ILE A 123 -10.38 0.51 15.83
C ILE A 123 -10.51 0.14 17.31
N GLN A 124 -10.76 -1.13 17.61
CA GLN A 124 -10.91 -1.63 18.99
C GLN A 124 -9.58 -1.62 19.75
N LYS A 125 -8.51 -2.12 19.14
CA LYS A 125 -7.18 -2.22 19.74
C LYS A 125 -6.61 -0.85 20.11
N GLN A 126 -6.84 0.17 19.28
CA GLN A 126 -6.41 1.54 19.54
C GLN A 126 -7.41 2.35 20.35
N ASP A 127 -8.53 1.76 20.74
CA ASP A 127 -9.61 2.41 21.48
C ASP A 127 -10.06 3.75 20.85
N LEU A 128 -10.18 3.75 19.51
CA LEU A 128 -10.42 4.97 18.74
C LEU A 128 -11.80 5.59 19.00
N ILE A 129 -12.78 4.79 19.45
CA ILE A 129 -14.12 5.27 19.80
C ILE A 129 -14.03 6.20 21.00
N ARG A 130 -13.22 5.87 22.00
CA ARG A 130 -13.04 6.68 23.20
C ARG A 130 -12.02 7.80 23.01
N THR A 131 -10.88 7.51 22.37
CA THR A 131 -9.77 8.47 22.24
C THR A 131 -10.07 9.57 21.23
N GLN A 132 -10.88 9.27 20.19
CA GLN A 132 -11.18 10.19 19.09
C GLN A 132 -9.90 10.74 18.41
N GLY A 133 -10.00 11.81 17.65
CA GLY A 133 -8.85 12.45 17.00
C GLY A 133 -8.70 12.11 15.52
N PRO A 134 -7.58 12.50 14.88
CA PRO A 134 -7.41 12.39 13.43
C PRO A 134 -7.54 10.97 12.88
N MET A 135 -7.05 9.97 13.60
CA MET A 135 -7.17 8.57 13.20
C MET A 135 -8.63 8.09 13.27
N ALA A 136 -9.38 8.47 14.31
CA ALA A 136 -10.80 8.15 14.40
C ALA A 136 -11.59 8.76 13.24
N GLU A 137 -11.32 10.02 12.88
CA GLU A 137 -11.95 10.67 11.73
C GLU A 137 -11.59 9.98 10.40
N TYR A 138 -10.33 9.58 10.24
CA TYR A 138 -9.88 8.80 9.10
C TYR A 138 -10.65 7.47 8.99
N MET A 139 -10.78 6.72 10.09
CA MET A 139 -11.49 5.44 10.11
C MET A 139 -13.01 5.61 9.84
N LYS A 140 -13.63 6.65 10.36
CA LYS A 140 -15.04 6.99 10.04
C LYS A 140 -15.25 7.23 8.56
N LEU A 141 -14.32 7.95 7.92
CA LEU A 141 -14.41 8.32 6.52
C LEU A 141 -14.19 7.14 5.58
N HIS A 142 -13.13 6.37 5.80
CA HIS A 142 -12.68 5.34 4.86
C HIS A 142 -13.22 3.94 5.18
N TYR A 143 -13.55 3.66 6.45
CA TYR A 143 -14.05 2.36 6.91
C TYR A 143 -15.36 2.47 7.69
N PRO A 144 -16.42 3.13 7.15
CA PRO A 144 -17.63 3.46 7.91
C PRO A 144 -18.36 2.23 8.46
N LYS A 145 -18.29 1.08 7.76
CA LYS A 145 -18.92 -0.17 8.23
C LYS A 145 -18.19 -0.75 9.43
N SER A 146 -16.85 -0.77 9.42
CA SER A 146 -16.04 -1.24 10.55
C SER A 146 -16.20 -0.32 11.74
N TRP A 147 -16.26 1.00 11.51
CA TRP A 147 -16.54 1.99 12.54
C TRP A 147 -17.90 1.77 13.20
N ALA A 148 -18.97 1.64 12.42
CA ALA A 148 -20.32 1.40 12.94
C ALA A 148 -20.41 0.11 13.76
N ALA A 149 -19.76 -0.97 13.29
CA ALA A 149 -19.71 -2.22 14.03
C ALA A 149 -18.93 -2.11 15.36
N ALA A 150 -17.85 -1.34 15.39
CA ALA A 150 -17.09 -1.07 16.61
C ALA A 150 -17.93 -0.28 17.62
N CYS A 151 -18.65 0.77 17.18
CA CYS A 151 -19.56 1.54 18.04
C CYS A 151 -20.68 0.66 18.63
N ALA A 152 -21.26 -0.24 17.83
CA ALA A 152 -22.31 -1.15 18.31
C ALA A 152 -21.80 -2.09 19.40
N LYS A 153 -20.58 -2.62 19.28
CA LYS A 153 -19.95 -3.46 20.31
C LYS A 153 -19.61 -2.69 21.58
N SER A 154 -19.15 -1.44 21.46
CA SER A 154 -18.80 -0.59 22.61
C SER A 154 -20.02 -0.19 23.44
N ASN A 155 -21.22 -0.16 22.83
CA ASN A 155 -22.48 0.18 23.50
C ASN A 155 -23.23 -1.04 24.04
N ALA A 156 -22.73 -2.28 23.80
CA ALA A 156 -23.35 -3.47 24.36
C ALA A 156 -23.08 -3.53 25.87
N PRO A 157 -24.09 -3.80 26.71
CA PRO A 157 -23.86 -3.99 28.14
C PRO A 157 -22.91 -5.17 28.35
N GLU A 158 -21.94 -5.00 29.24
CA GLU A 158 -21.11 -6.11 29.75
C GLU A 158 -22.05 -7.11 30.46
N GLU A 159 -22.13 -8.34 29.91
CA GLU A 159 -22.84 -9.46 30.54
C GLU A 159 -22.01 -10.07 31.69
#